data_cb177be75ea69f3aa65a242c65d86844
#
_entry.id   cb177be75ea69f3aa65a242c65d86844
#
_cell.length_a   1.000
_cell.length_b   1.000
_cell.length_c   1.000
_cell.angle_alpha   90.00
_cell.angle_beta   90.00
_cell.angle_gamma   90.00
#
_symmetry.space_group_name_H-M   'P 1'
#
loop_
_entity.id
_entity.type
_entity.pdbx_description
1 polymer ?
#
loop_
_entity_poly.entity_id
_entity_poly.type
_entity_poly.pdbx_seq_one_letter_code
_entity_poly.pdbx_strand_id
1 'polypeptide(L)'
;MPTITALQAELGRVGFTVVVVGSLVLALGVLGWVRRRGAHRTATTVAVAGLVVIVLGVLSLTLFGPVPPDAAERQLYLDPVEGARGWTKIAWNPVIDNVALFVPVGAMAGAVWWRRSMVTVWAGCVLFSIGIETFQFLVPTGRVANAADVIANGVGAAVGIALAVALGARAAAARSGRAASADAWSSGQRRR
;
A
#
# COMPACT_ATOMS: atom_id res chain seq x y z
N MET A 1 -2.50 19.64 31.50
CA MET A 1 -3.41 18.72 30.81
C MET A 1 -3.24 18.94 29.31
N PRO A 2 -3.15 17.90 28.47
CA PRO A 2 -3.07 18.10 27.02
C PRO A 2 -4.35 18.78 26.53
N THR A 3 -4.21 19.71 25.58
CA THR A 3 -5.35 20.35 24.95
C THR A 3 -6.13 19.32 24.11
N ILE A 4 -7.42 19.55 23.89
CA ILE A 4 -8.28 18.67 23.07
C ILE A 4 -7.66 18.45 21.68
N THR A 5 -7.07 19.51 21.10
CA THR A 5 -6.35 19.44 19.83
C THR A 5 -5.11 18.52 19.86
N ALA A 6 -4.36 18.51 20.95
CA ALA A 6 -3.23 17.61 21.12
C ALA A 6 -3.69 16.15 21.21
N LEU A 7 -4.78 15.89 21.91
CA LEU A 7 -5.36 14.55 22.01
C LEU A 7 -5.89 14.05 20.67
N GLN A 8 -6.56 14.91 19.90
CA GLN A 8 -7.03 14.56 18.54
C GLN A 8 -5.88 14.27 17.59
N ALA A 9 -4.79 15.02 17.65
CA ALA A 9 -3.59 14.76 16.86
C ALA A 9 -2.94 13.43 17.23
N GLU A 10 -2.87 13.09 18.52
CA GLU A 10 -2.34 11.80 19.00
C GLU A 10 -3.20 10.61 18.53
N LEU A 11 -4.53 10.71 18.66
CA LEU A 11 -5.46 9.68 18.19
C LEU A 11 -5.38 9.49 16.68
N GLY A 12 -5.23 10.57 15.91
CA GLY A 12 -5.00 10.50 14.46
C GLY A 12 -3.72 9.75 14.11
N ARG A 13 -2.64 10.00 14.86
CA ARG A 13 -1.37 9.27 14.70
C ARG A 13 -1.49 7.78 14.97
N VAL A 14 -2.07 7.44 16.08
CA VAL A 14 -2.28 6.03 16.46
C VAL A 14 -3.11 5.34 15.39
N GLY A 15 -4.20 5.95 14.94
CA GLY A 15 -5.05 5.42 13.88
C GLY A 15 -4.29 5.20 12.57
N PHE A 16 -3.51 6.18 12.12
CA PHE A 16 -2.67 6.07 10.94
C PHE A 16 -1.66 4.92 11.07
N THR A 17 -0.91 4.88 12.17
CA THR A 17 0.09 3.82 12.41
C THR A 17 -0.55 2.44 12.41
N VAL A 18 -1.69 2.27 13.08
CA VAL A 18 -2.42 1.00 13.13
C VAL A 18 -2.85 0.56 11.75
N VAL A 19 -3.39 1.46 10.92
CA VAL A 19 -3.83 1.12 9.56
C VAL A 19 -2.64 0.77 8.68
N VAL A 20 -1.56 1.55 8.69
CA VAL A 20 -0.37 1.29 7.85
C VAL A 20 0.30 -0.02 8.26
N VAL A 21 0.63 -0.18 9.54
CA VAL A 21 1.29 -1.40 10.04
C VAL A 21 0.39 -2.62 9.89
N GLY A 22 -0.88 -2.50 10.27
CA GLY A 22 -1.85 -3.58 10.11
C GLY A 22 -2.04 -4.01 8.65
N SER A 23 -2.13 -3.05 7.73
CA SER A 23 -2.21 -3.30 6.29
C SER A 23 -0.94 -3.97 5.76
N LEU A 24 0.23 -3.56 6.21
CA LEU A 24 1.51 -4.16 5.80
C LEU A 24 1.62 -5.60 6.33
N VAL A 25 1.29 -5.84 7.59
CA VAL A 25 1.28 -7.19 8.19
C VAL A 25 0.28 -8.09 7.45
N LEU A 26 -0.92 -7.59 7.17
CA LEU A 26 -1.92 -8.30 6.39
C LEU A 26 -1.40 -8.64 4.99
N ALA A 27 -0.83 -7.66 4.29
CA ALA A 27 -0.28 -7.87 2.95
C ALA A 27 0.83 -8.94 2.94
N LEU A 28 1.78 -8.84 3.86
CA LEU A 28 2.88 -9.81 3.97
C LEU A 28 2.39 -11.21 4.37
N GLY A 29 1.43 -11.28 5.30
CA GLY A 29 0.79 -12.52 5.72
C GLY A 29 0.06 -13.21 4.57
N VAL A 30 -0.79 -12.47 3.86
CA VAL A 30 -1.52 -12.97 2.67
C VAL A 30 -0.57 -13.38 1.56
N LEU A 31 0.44 -12.55 1.25
CA LEU A 31 1.48 -12.88 0.28
C LEU A 31 2.21 -14.17 0.63
N GLY A 32 2.64 -14.31 1.87
CA GLY A 32 3.31 -15.52 2.34
C GLY A 32 2.42 -16.75 2.26
N TRP A 33 1.15 -16.62 2.62
CA TRP A 33 0.19 -17.71 2.59
C TRP A 33 -0.16 -18.13 1.17
N VAL A 34 -0.49 -17.18 0.28
CA VAL A 34 -0.80 -17.44 -1.14
C VAL A 34 0.35 -18.17 -1.82
N ARG A 35 1.58 -17.82 -1.52
CA ARG A 35 2.77 -18.43 -2.12
C ARG A 35 3.05 -19.84 -1.61
N ARG A 36 2.70 -20.13 -0.36
CA ARG A 36 2.81 -21.49 0.19
C ARG A 36 1.78 -22.44 -0.43
N ARG A 37 0.58 -21.95 -0.69
CA ARG A 37 -0.56 -22.73 -1.21
C ARG A 37 -0.58 -22.88 -2.74
N GLY A 38 0.16 -22.07 -3.49
CA GLY A 38 0.12 -22.02 -4.94
C GLY A 38 -1.08 -21.24 -5.51
N ALA A 39 -1.20 -21.21 -6.84
CA ALA A 39 -2.23 -20.41 -7.53
C ALA A 39 -3.61 -21.11 -7.53
N HIS A 40 -4.15 -21.44 -6.36
CA HIS A 40 -5.52 -21.94 -6.23
C HIS A 40 -6.52 -20.78 -6.17
N ARG A 41 -7.77 -21.02 -6.59
CA ARG A 41 -8.87 -20.03 -6.53
C ARG A 41 -8.97 -19.38 -5.14
N THR A 42 -8.90 -20.19 -4.08
CA THR A 42 -8.91 -19.72 -2.69
C THR A 42 -7.80 -18.71 -2.40
N ALA A 43 -6.60 -18.91 -2.94
CA ALA A 43 -5.48 -17.98 -2.74
C ALA A 43 -5.75 -16.62 -3.40
N THR A 44 -6.32 -16.61 -4.59
CA THR A 44 -6.74 -15.38 -5.28
C THR A 44 -7.85 -14.68 -4.50
N THR A 45 -8.85 -15.41 -4.03
CA THR A 45 -9.96 -14.82 -3.24
C THR A 45 -9.45 -14.15 -1.97
N VAL A 46 -8.54 -14.81 -1.23
CA VAL A 46 -7.95 -14.24 -0.01
C VAL A 46 -7.10 -13.00 -0.34
N ALA A 47 -6.35 -13.02 -1.45
CA ALA A 47 -5.58 -11.87 -1.88
C ALA A 47 -6.47 -10.67 -2.26
N VAL A 48 -7.57 -10.92 -2.96
CA VAL A 48 -8.56 -9.87 -3.30
C VAL A 48 -9.23 -9.34 -2.04
N ALA A 49 -9.64 -10.20 -1.12
CA ALA A 49 -10.24 -9.77 0.15
C ALA A 49 -9.25 -8.91 0.96
N GLY A 50 -7.98 -9.31 1.04
CA GLY A 50 -6.93 -8.53 1.69
C GLY A 50 -6.74 -7.16 1.03
N LEU A 51 -6.73 -7.10 -0.30
CA LEU A 51 -6.65 -5.83 -1.03
C LEU A 51 -7.86 -4.93 -0.71
N VAL A 52 -9.07 -5.47 -0.70
CA VAL A 52 -10.29 -4.71 -0.36
C VAL A 52 -10.18 -4.12 1.05
N VAL A 53 -9.76 -4.91 2.04
CA VAL A 53 -9.57 -4.42 3.42
C VAL A 53 -8.55 -3.28 3.47
N ILE A 54 -7.41 -3.42 2.77
CA ILE A 54 -6.38 -2.38 2.72
C ILE A 54 -6.92 -1.11 2.04
N VAL A 55 -7.62 -1.25 0.91
CA VAL A 55 -8.22 -0.11 0.19
C VAL A 55 -9.24 0.61 1.08
N LEU A 56 -10.10 -0.11 1.79
CA LEU A 56 -11.05 0.49 2.72
C LEU A 56 -10.34 1.22 3.88
N GLY A 57 -9.25 0.66 4.40
CA GLY A 57 -8.41 1.33 5.40
C GLY A 57 -7.79 2.63 4.87
N VAL A 58 -7.24 2.61 3.66
CA VAL A 58 -6.71 3.80 2.97
C VAL A 58 -7.80 4.85 2.80
N LEU A 59 -8.94 4.48 2.24
CA LEU A 59 -10.06 5.40 2.04
C LEU A 59 -10.57 5.98 3.38
N SER A 60 -10.62 5.17 4.42
CA SER A 60 -11.01 5.63 5.77
C SER A 60 -10.08 6.74 6.27
N LEU A 61 -8.77 6.56 6.14
CA LEU A 61 -7.79 7.57 6.56
C LEU A 61 -7.79 8.81 5.67
N THR A 62 -7.89 8.60 4.36
CA THR A 62 -7.77 9.69 3.39
C THR A 62 -9.03 10.53 3.28
N LEU A 63 -10.20 9.94 3.49
CA LEU A 63 -11.48 10.66 3.34
C LEU A 63 -12.07 11.14 4.68
N PHE A 64 -11.83 10.43 5.78
CA PHE A 64 -12.45 10.70 7.08
C PHE A 64 -11.45 11.05 8.18
N GLY A 65 -10.17 11.21 7.85
CA GLY A 65 -9.16 11.63 8.83
C GLY A 65 -9.38 13.06 9.33
N PRO A 66 -8.69 13.48 10.40
CA PRO A 66 -8.84 14.80 10.99
C PRO A 66 -8.55 15.90 9.97
N VAL A 67 -9.41 16.90 9.94
CA VAL A 67 -9.33 18.08 9.07
C VAL A 67 -8.69 19.22 9.86
N PRO A 68 -7.71 19.93 9.28
CA PRO A 68 -7.16 21.13 9.91
C PRO A 68 -8.26 22.20 10.15
N PRO A 69 -8.23 22.91 11.29
CA PRO A 69 -9.26 23.91 11.61
C PRO A 69 -9.41 25.03 10.57
N ASP A 70 -8.34 25.29 9.83
CA ASP A 70 -8.24 26.40 8.87
C ASP A 70 -8.60 25.97 7.43
N ALA A 71 -8.99 24.72 7.21
CA ALA A 71 -9.27 24.14 5.89
C ALA A 71 -10.70 24.47 5.41
N ALA A 72 -11.11 25.75 5.47
CA ALA A 72 -12.44 26.17 5.06
C ALA A 72 -12.62 26.25 3.54
N GLU A 73 -11.53 26.33 2.76
CA GLU A 73 -11.57 26.53 1.31
C GLU A 73 -11.01 25.33 0.55
N ARG A 74 -11.62 25.05 -0.62
CA ARG A 74 -11.10 24.07 -1.57
C ARG A 74 -9.76 24.56 -2.10
N GLN A 75 -8.70 23.83 -1.84
CA GLN A 75 -7.38 24.13 -2.37
C GLN A 75 -6.90 22.98 -3.26
N LEU A 76 -6.30 23.34 -4.38
CA LEU A 76 -5.72 22.40 -5.34
C LEU A 76 -4.28 22.85 -5.64
N TYR A 77 -3.32 22.05 -5.26
CA TYR A 77 -1.92 22.26 -5.59
C TYR A 77 -1.50 21.30 -6.73
N LEU A 78 -1.39 21.86 -7.95
CA LEU A 78 -0.89 21.12 -9.11
C LEU A 78 0.63 21.09 -9.18
N ASP A 79 1.31 22.12 -8.63
CA ASP A 79 2.76 22.12 -8.47
C ASP A 79 3.13 21.29 -7.23
N PRO A 80 3.79 20.11 -7.42
CA PRO A 80 4.17 19.25 -6.30
C PRO A 80 5.21 19.90 -5.38
N VAL A 81 6.00 20.86 -5.87
CA VAL A 81 7.00 21.57 -5.06
C VAL A 81 6.32 22.60 -4.17
N GLU A 82 5.33 23.31 -4.68
CA GLU A 82 4.55 24.25 -3.90
C GLU A 82 3.71 23.53 -2.85
N GLY A 83 3.04 22.45 -3.24
CA GLY A 83 2.31 21.59 -2.32
C GLY A 83 3.18 21.05 -1.19
N ALA A 84 4.43 20.70 -1.48
CA ALA A 84 5.38 20.22 -0.49
C ALA A 84 5.93 21.30 0.45
N ARG A 85 5.97 22.56 0.05
CA ARG A 85 6.51 23.66 0.89
C ARG A 85 5.72 23.91 2.17
N GLY A 86 4.41 23.63 2.16
CA GLY A 86 3.55 23.73 3.35
C GLY A 86 3.88 22.69 4.43
N TRP A 87 4.56 21.61 4.09
CA TRP A 87 4.80 20.47 4.97
C TRP A 87 5.94 20.65 5.97
N THR A 88 6.85 21.59 5.71
CA THR A 88 8.01 21.86 6.59
C THR A 88 7.63 22.35 7.99
N LYS A 89 6.39 22.76 8.20
CA LYS A 89 5.87 23.27 9.49
C LYS A 89 5.08 22.22 10.28
N ILE A 90 4.83 21.04 9.70
CA ILE A 90 4.02 19.97 10.30
C ILE A 90 4.98 18.92 10.86
N ALA A 91 4.76 18.44 12.09
CA ALA A 91 5.56 17.42 12.76
C ALA A 91 5.54 16.03 12.05
N TRP A 92 4.80 15.90 10.96
CA TRP A 92 4.67 14.73 10.10
C TRP A 92 5.22 15.06 8.72
N ASN A 93 5.79 14.04 8.08
CA ASN A 93 6.20 14.15 6.70
C ASN A 93 5.12 13.48 5.81
N PRO A 94 4.15 14.24 5.26
CA PRO A 94 3.06 13.69 4.46
C PRO A 94 3.54 12.86 3.27
N VAL A 95 4.73 13.14 2.74
CA VAL A 95 5.35 12.32 1.69
C VAL A 95 5.60 10.90 2.18
N ILE A 96 6.27 10.78 3.34
CA ILE A 96 6.59 9.46 3.93
C ILE A 96 5.30 8.72 4.27
N ASP A 97 4.31 9.42 4.81
CA ASP A 97 3.03 8.84 5.19
C ASP A 97 2.27 8.30 3.98
N ASN A 98 2.21 9.07 2.89
CA ASN A 98 1.58 8.66 1.64
C ASN A 98 2.33 7.49 0.97
N VAL A 99 3.67 7.54 0.95
CA VAL A 99 4.48 6.40 0.49
C VAL A 99 4.15 5.15 1.32
N ALA A 100 4.19 5.26 2.67
CA ALA A 100 3.95 4.13 3.56
C ALA A 100 2.54 3.55 3.40
N LEU A 101 1.53 4.41 3.20
CA LEU A 101 0.14 4.02 3.00
C LEU A 101 -0.06 3.19 1.73
N PHE A 102 0.67 3.53 0.64
CA PHE A 102 0.52 2.85 -0.65
C PHE A 102 1.44 1.65 -0.86
N VAL A 103 2.45 1.42 0.00
CA VAL A 103 3.26 0.18 -0.05
C VAL A 103 2.40 -1.07 0.06
N PRO A 104 1.51 -1.25 1.06
CA PRO A 104 0.64 -2.42 1.14
C PRO A 104 -0.35 -2.53 -0.02
N VAL A 105 -0.86 -1.40 -0.54
CA VAL A 105 -1.73 -1.38 -1.74
C VAL A 105 -0.98 -1.97 -2.94
N GLY A 106 0.21 -1.46 -3.24
CA GLY A 106 1.04 -1.95 -4.34
C GLY A 106 1.44 -3.41 -4.19
N ALA A 107 1.81 -3.83 -2.96
CA ALA A 107 2.17 -5.22 -2.68
C ALA A 107 1.01 -6.18 -2.94
N MET A 108 -0.19 -5.84 -2.50
CA MET A 108 -1.37 -6.67 -2.71
C MET A 108 -1.86 -6.63 -4.16
N ALA A 109 -1.86 -5.45 -4.80
CA ALA A 109 -2.18 -5.33 -6.22
C ALA A 109 -1.23 -6.17 -7.08
N GLY A 110 0.08 -6.10 -6.83
CA GLY A 110 1.09 -6.92 -7.50
C GLY A 110 0.89 -8.42 -7.26
N ALA A 111 0.38 -8.81 -6.09
CA ALA A 111 0.06 -10.21 -5.80
C ALA A 111 -1.21 -10.70 -6.50
N VAL A 112 -2.26 -9.88 -6.54
CA VAL A 112 -3.54 -10.22 -7.19
C VAL A 112 -3.37 -10.31 -8.69
N TRP A 113 -2.70 -9.34 -9.28
CA TRP A 113 -2.50 -9.24 -10.73
C TRP A 113 -1.10 -9.64 -11.19
N TRP A 114 -0.44 -10.60 -10.53
CA TRP A 114 0.92 -11.05 -10.84
C TRP A 114 1.15 -11.48 -12.30
N ARG A 115 0.07 -11.81 -13.04
CA ARG A 115 0.11 -12.18 -14.47
C ARG A 115 0.03 -10.97 -15.41
N ARG A 116 -0.23 -9.77 -14.90
CA ARG A 116 -0.29 -8.55 -15.68
C ARG A 116 1.07 -7.85 -15.70
N SER A 117 1.25 -6.95 -16.63
CA SER A 117 2.41 -6.05 -16.61
C SER A 117 2.44 -5.25 -15.29
N MET A 118 3.59 -5.21 -14.63
CA MET A 118 3.74 -4.45 -13.39
C MET A 118 3.50 -2.95 -13.60
N VAL A 119 3.81 -2.44 -14.81
CA VAL A 119 3.48 -1.06 -15.21
C VAL A 119 1.97 -0.85 -15.22
N THR A 120 1.19 -1.80 -15.75
CA THR A 120 -0.28 -1.71 -15.75
C THR A 120 -0.84 -1.72 -14.34
N VAL A 121 -0.29 -2.57 -13.46
CA VAL A 121 -0.71 -2.62 -12.05
C VAL A 121 -0.37 -1.32 -11.33
N TRP A 122 0.83 -0.80 -11.55
CA TRP A 122 1.27 0.49 -11.01
C TRP A 122 0.40 1.64 -11.49
N ALA A 123 0.11 1.71 -12.79
CA ALA A 123 -0.78 2.72 -13.36
C ALA A 123 -2.18 2.67 -12.72
N GLY A 124 -2.70 1.48 -12.43
CA GLY A 124 -3.95 1.30 -11.69
C GLY A 124 -3.91 1.90 -10.28
N CYS A 125 -2.79 1.71 -9.56
CA CYS A 125 -2.59 2.31 -8.24
C CYS A 125 -2.49 3.85 -8.32
N VAL A 126 -1.83 4.39 -9.34
CA VAL A 126 -1.75 5.85 -9.58
C VAL A 126 -3.13 6.42 -9.91
N LEU A 127 -3.90 5.76 -10.79
CA LEU A 127 -5.27 6.18 -11.10
C LEU A 127 -6.18 6.15 -9.86
N PHE A 128 -6.01 5.16 -8.99
CA PHE A 128 -6.71 5.10 -7.70
C PHE A 128 -6.35 6.29 -6.82
N SER A 129 -5.07 6.66 -6.73
CA SER A 129 -4.61 7.85 -6.00
C SER A 129 -5.20 9.15 -6.57
N ILE A 130 -5.19 9.30 -7.91
CA ILE A 130 -5.83 10.45 -8.59
C ILE A 130 -7.33 10.50 -8.24
N GLY A 131 -7.99 9.36 -8.18
CA GLY A 131 -9.40 9.28 -7.77
C GLY A 131 -9.63 9.79 -6.35
N ILE A 132 -8.74 9.46 -5.41
CA ILE A 132 -8.78 9.98 -4.02
C ILE A 132 -8.65 11.51 -4.01
N GLU A 133 -7.62 12.05 -4.67
CA GLU A 133 -7.37 13.49 -4.73
C GLU A 133 -8.54 14.24 -5.40
N THR A 134 -9.09 13.67 -6.48
CA THR A 134 -10.27 14.22 -7.16
C THR A 134 -11.47 14.26 -6.24
N PHE A 135 -11.70 13.18 -5.49
CA PHE A 135 -12.80 13.13 -4.52
C PHE A 135 -12.62 14.16 -3.39
N GLN A 136 -11.42 14.31 -2.85
CA GLN A 136 -11.11 15.30 -1.83
C GLN A 136 -11.32 16.73 -2.34
N PHE A 137 -11.01 16.99 -3.59
CA PHE A 137 -11.27 18.29 -4.23
C PHE A 137 -12.76 18.56 -4.43
N LEU A 138 -13.52 17.56 -4.89
CA LEU A 138 -14.94 17.71 -5.24
C LEU A 138 -15.83 17.79 -3.99
N VAL A 139 -15.53 16.99 -2.97
CA VAL A 139 -16.30 16.93 -1.73
C VAL A 139 -15.66 17.86 -0.70
N PRO A 140 -16.41 18.78 -0.07
CA PRO A 140 -15.88 19.72 0.90
C PRO A 140 -15.51 19.00 2.21
N THR A 141 -14.45 18.21 2.14
CA THR A 141 -13.90 17.45 3.28
C THR A 141 -12.96 18.30 4.14
N GLY A 142 -12.70 19.57 3.74
CA GLY A 142 -11.66 20.40 4.34
C GLY A 142 -10.24 19.92 4.04
N ARG A 143 -10.06 19.03 3.06
CA ARG A 143 -8.75 18.52 2.64
C ARG A 143 -8.30 19.21 1.36
N VAL A 144 -7.00 19.27 1.21
CA VAL A 144 -6.32 19.89 0.06
C VAL A 144 -5.94 18.77 -0.90
N ALA A 145 -6.39 18.88 -2.16
CA ALA A 145 -5.92 17.99 -3.22
C ALA A 145 -4.52 18.41 -3.69
N ASN A 146 -3.60 17.45 -3.75
CA ASN A 146 -2.18 17.75 -3.95
C ASN A 146 -1.51 16.75 -4.91
N ALA A 147 -0.94 17.24 -5.99
CA ALA A 147 -0.19 16.41 -6.93
C ALA A 147 1.02 15.70 -6.30
N ALA A 148 1.62 16.28 -5.26
CA ALA A 148 2.70 15.63 -4.52
C ALA A 148 2.24 14.34 -3.83
N ASP A 149 0.99 14.28 -3.36
CA ASP A 149 0.43 13.10 -2.73
C ASP A 149 0.24 11.96 -3.75
N VAL A 150 -0.19 12.29 -4.99
CA VAL A 150 -0.26 11.32 -6.08
C VAL A 150 1.12 10.74 -6.40
N ILE A 151 2.16 11.58 -6.44
CA ILE A 151 3.54 11.13 -6.69
C ILE A 151 4.03 10.23 -5.56
N ALA A 152 3.82 10.64 -4.31
CA ALA A 152 4.22 9.86 -3.12
C ALA A 152 3.51 8.50 -3.08
N ASN A 153 2.21 8.48 -3.33
CA ASN A 153 1.40 7.27 -3.43
C ASN A 153 1.89 6.35 -4.56
N GLY A 154 2.23 6.94 -5.73
CA GLY A 154 2.82 6.22 -6.85
C GLY A 154 4.15 5.56 -6.52
N VAL A 155 5.03 6.26 -5.78
CA VAL A 155 6.30 5.70 -5.27
C VAL A 155 6.03 4.56 -4.30
N GLY A 156 5.11 4.74 -3.34
CA GLY A 156 4.72 3.69 -2.39
C GLY A 156 4.21 2.44 -3.10
N ALA A 157 3.34 2.61 -4.08
CA ALA A 157 2.83 1.50 -4.89
C ALA A 157 3.95 0.77 -5.64
N ALA A 158 4.91 1.50 -6.24
CA ALA A 158 6.05 0.90 -6.93
C ALA A 158 6.93 0.06 -5.98
N VAL A 159 7.22 0.57 -4.78
CA VAL A 159 7.93 -0.17 -3.73
C VAL A 159 7.18 -1.43 -3.34
N GLY A 160 5.87 -1.34 -3.11
CA GLY A 160 5.02 -2.48 -2.77
C GLY A 160 5.01 -3.56 -3.86
N ILE A 161 4.86 -3.17 -5.13
CA ILE A 161 4.91 -4.08 -6.28
C ILE A 161 6.29 -4.77 -6.35
N ALA A 162 7.38 -4.01 -6.19
CA ALA A 162 8.74 -4.57 -6.21
C ALA A 162 8.94 -5.61 -5.10
N LEU A 163 8.45 -5.33 -3.88
CA LEU A 163 8.45 -6.29 -2.77
C LEU A 163 7.66 -7.56 -3.13
N ALA A 164 6.48 -7.41 -3.73
CA ALA A 164 5.68 -8.54 -4.19
C ALA A 164 6.42 -9.39 -5.20
N VAL A 165 7.08 -8.82 -6.17
CA VAL A 165 7.87 -9.52 -7.20
C VAL A 165 9.07 -10.24 -6.57
N ALA A 166 9.86 -9.53 -5.77
CA ALA A 166 11.06 -10.06 -5.12
C ALA A 166 10.74 -11.29 -4.23
N LEU A 167 9.70 -11.18 -3.41
CA LEU A 167 9.23 -12.30 -2.61
C LEU A 167 8.73 -13.46 -3.48
N GLY A 168 8.11 -13.21 -4.66
CA GLY A 168 7.69 -14.24 -5.63
C GLY A 168 8.85 -15.01 -6.20
N ALA A 169 9.87 -14.31 -6.64
CA ALA A 169 11.07 -14.91 -7.21
C ALA A 169 11.79 -15.81 -6.19
N ARG A 170 11.94 -15.35 -4.95
CA ARG A 170 12.54 -16.15 -3.87
C ARG A 170 11.76 -17.44 -3.58
N ALA A 171 10.44 -17.38 -3.55
CA ALA A 171 9.60 -18.56 -3.32
C ALA A 171 9.65 -19.56 -4.50
N ALA A 172 9.81 -19.09 -5.72
CA ALA A 172 10.00 -19.93 -6.89
C ALA A 172 11.37 -20.65 -6.85
N ALA A 173 12.44 -19.91 -6.57
CA ALA A 173 13.79 -20.47 -6.43
C ALA A 173 13.89 -21.53 -5.32
N ALA A 174 13.25 -21.29 -4.18
CA ALA A 174 13.23 -22.27 -3.09
C ALA A 174 12.44 -23.54 -3.43
N ARG A 175 11.45 -23.47 -4.32
CA ARG A 175 10.72 -24.67 -4.80
C ARG A 175 11.53 -25.48 -5.78
N SER A 176 12.18 -24.83 -6.75
CA SER A 176 13.04 -25.52 -7.73
C SER A 176 14.23 -26.20 -7.05
N GLY A 177 14.85 -25.55 -6.06
CA GLY A 177 15.93 -26.18 -5.28
C GLY A 177 15.49 -27.44 -4.52
N ARG A 178 14.29 -27.42 -3.91
CA ARG A 178 13.74 -28.62 -3.23
C ARG A 178 13.39 -29.73 -4.20
N ALA A 179 12.85 -29.42 -5.36
CA ALA A 179 12.55 -30.42 -6.38
C ALA A 179 13.84 -31.11 -6.88
N ALA A 180 14.86 -30.31 -7.21
CA ALA A 180 16.16 -30.83 -7.63
C ALA A 180 16.82 -31.75 -6.56
N SER A 181 16.73 -31.38 -5.29
CA SER A 181 17.26 -32.19 -4.19
C SER A 181 16.50 -33.51 -4.03
N ALA A 182 15.17 -33.50 -4.19
CA ALA A 182 14.35 -34.71 -4.13
C ALA A 182 14.65 -35.68 -5.29
N ASP A 183 14.85 -35.16 -6.49
CA ASP A 183 15.21 -35.95 -7.65
C ASP A 183 16.62 -36.56 -7.52
N ALA A 184 17.58 -35.80 -7.00
CA ALA A 184 18.91 -36.31 -6.73
C ALA A 184 18.90 -37.44 -5.69
N TRP A 185 18.09 -37.31 -4.65
CA TRP A 185 17.94 -38.35 -3.61
C TRP A 185 17.30 -39.61 -4.16
N SER A 186 16.23 -39.49 -4.93
CA SER A 186 15.51 -40.62 -5.53
C SER A 186 16.36 -41.38 -6.57
N SER A 187 17.18 -40.66 -7.35
CA SER A 187 18.09 -41.29 -8.32
C SER A 187 19.27 -42.01 -7.64
N GLY A 188 19.74 -41.54 -6.52
CA GLY A 188 20.76 -42.20 -5.69
C GLY A 188 20.26 -43.54 -5.08
N GLN A 189 19.01 -43.61 -4.67
CA GLN A 189 18.42 -44.84 -4.15
C GLN A 189 18.19 -45.90 -5.22
N ARG A 190 17.90 -45.53 -6.47
CA ARG A 190 17.68 -46.49 -7.58
C ARG A 190 18.98 -47.13 -8.07
N ARG A 191 20.14 -46.62 -7.70
CA ARG A 191 21.44 -47.14 -8.08
C ARG A 191 22.07 -48.08 -7.05
N ARG A 192 21.40 -48.31 -5.94
CA ARG A 192 21.77 -49.31 -4.90
C ARG A 192 20.85 -50.50 -4.95
#